data_a8220f48528b0d9900e531da6f42d9c1
#
_entry.id   a8220f48528b0d9900e531da6f42d9c1
#
_cell.length_a   1.000
_cell.length_b   1.000
_cell.length_c   1.000
_cell.angle_alpha   90.00
_cell.angle_beta   90.00
_cell.angle_gamma   90.00
#
_symmetry.space_group_name_H-M   'P 1'
#
loop_
_entity.id
_entity.type
_entity.pdbx_description
1 polymer ?
#
loop_
_entity_poly.entity_id
_entity_poly.type
_entity_poly.pdbx_seq_one_letter_code
_entity_poly.pdbx_strand_id
1 'polypeptide(L)'
;FGDCATASILSVTIPSNKYFTDCEMDSRPTMWDKVVVPRWGYFNQDGNAVQGYAIRKTTDGLRNILALIPDADPTRIFFIGHQANLGVLQTAAERANIAPAHHWFNVDQYGNVGCAGAPSVLSQHWDELRPGDYVALSIVGAGLTWTQMLLTIAAEG
;
A
#
# COMPACT_ATOMS: atom_id res chain seq x y z
N PHE A 1 -7.19 3.78 15.98
CA PHE A 1 -8.01 4.02 14.79
C PHE A 1 -8.31 5.49 14.65
N GLY A 2 -8.42 5.98 13.42
CA GLY A 2 -8.82 7.34 13.08
C GLY A 2 -9.92 7.34 12.02
N ASP A 3 -10.40 8.52 11.68
CA ASP A 3 -11.42 8.73 10.65
C ASP A 3 -10.80 9.45 9.44
N CYS A 4 -11.07 8.95 8.25
CA CYS A 4 -10.61 9.53 7.00
C CYS A 4 -11.55 9.17 5.85
N ALA A 5 -11.67 10.08 4.89
CA ALA A 5 -12.32 9.82 3.62
C ALA A 5 -11.40 10.24 2.47
N THR A 6 -11.35 9.43 1.44
CA THR A 6 -10.61 9.71 0.21
C THR A 6 -11.50 9.47 -1.00
N ALA A 7 -11.25 10.19 -2.08
CA ALA A 7 -11.91 9.99 -3.36
C ALA A 7 -10.87 10.00 -4.49
N SER A 8 -11.06 9.13 -5.47
CA SER A 8 -10.20 9.03 -6.66
C SER A 8 -11.04 8.98 -7.91
N ILE A 9 -10.59 9.62 -8.98
CA ILE A 9 -11.20 9.52 -10.30
C ILE A 9 -10.28 8.66 -11.16
N LEU A 10 -10.78 7.52 -11.60
CA LEU A 10 -10.13 6.67 -12.60
C LEU A 10 -10.84 6.89 -13.94
N SER A 11 -10.09 7.21 -14.98
CA SER A 11 -10.66 7.50 -16.29
C SER A 11 -9.76 7.03 -17.42
N VAL A 12 -10.36 6.57 -18.50
CA VAL A 12 -9.69 6.26 -19.77
C VAL A 12 -9.84 7.40 -20.79
N THR A 13 -10.58 8.45 -20.44
CA THR A 13 -10.88 9.58 -21.33
C THR A 13 -10.31 10.91 -20.84
N ILE A 14 -10.11 11.06 -19.54
CA ILE A 14 -9.47 12.24 -18.95
C ILE A 14 -7.94 12.04 -19.06
N PRO A 15 -7.21 12.93 -19.73
CA PRO A 15 -5.76 12.83 -19.85
C PRO A 15 -5.09 12.80 -18.47
N SER A 16 -4.12 11.91 -18.31
CA SER A 16 -3.29 11.80 -17.12
C SER A 16 -1.94 11.23 -17.51
N ASN A 17 -0.89 11.58 -16.79
CA ASN A 17 0.41 10.93 -16.87
C ASN A 17 0.66 9.91 -15.75
N LYS A 18 -0.37 9.62 -14.95
CA LYS A 18 -0.31 8.67 -13.83
C LYS A 18 -1.19 7.47 -14.13
N TYR A 19 -0.58 6.28 -14.21
CA TYR A 19 -1.26 5.05 -14.64
C TYR A 19 -1.00 3.93 -13.66
N PHE A 20 -2.04 3.19 -13.27
CA PHE A 20 -1.85 1.88 -12.67
C PHE A 20 -1.46 0.89 -13.77
N THR A 21 -0.18 0.51 -13.80
CA THR A 21 0.39 -0.37 -14.83
C THR A 21 0.38 -1.83 -14.44
N ASP A 22 0.25 -2.12 -13.15
CA ASP A 22 0.06 -3.47 -12.62
C ASP A 22 -0.84 -3.47 -11.39
N CYS A 23 -1.64 -4.54 -11.25
CA CYS A 23 -2.49 -4.75 -10.08
C CYS A 23 -2.73 -6.25 -9.89
N GLU A 24 -2.27 -6.77 -8.76
CA GLU A 24 -2.51 -8.14 -8.32
C GLU A 24 -3.29 -8.13 -7.01
N MET A 25 -4.29 -8.99 -6.89
CA MET A 25 -5.03 -9.20 -5.66
C MET A 25 -5.21 -10.70 -5.42
N ASP A 26 -5.01 -11.13 -4.18
CA ASP A 26 -5.21 -12.51 -3.78
C ASP A 26 -5.74 -12.59 -2.35
N SER A 27 -6.14 -13.77 -1.89
CA SER A 27 -6.72 -13.97 -0.57
C SER A 27 -6.36 -15.30 0.05
N ARG A 28 -6.45 -15.37 1.37
CA ARG A 28 -6.35 -16.61 2.15
C ARG A 28 -7.60 -16.82 3.00
N PRO A 29 -8.68 -17.36 2.44
CA PRO A 29 -9.97 -17.50 3.11
C PRO A 29 -9.91 -18.32 4.41
N THR A 30 -8.95 -19.23 4.56
CA THR A 30 -8.76 -20.03 5.79
C THR A 30 -8.34 -19.21 7.01
N MET A 31 -8.05 -17.91 6.84
CA MET A 31 -7.72 -16.98 7.92
C MET A 31 -8.80 -15.91 8.14
N TRP A 32 -10.02 -16.15 7.68
CA TRP A 32 -11.14 -15.21 7.76
C TRP A 32 -11.45 -14.75 9.18
N ASP A 33 -11.21 -15.62 10.17
CA ASP A 33 -11.46 -15.40 11.61
C ASP A 33 -10.38 -14.55 12.30
N LYS A 34 -9.25 -14.25 11.62
CA LYS A 34 -8.11 -13.54 12.20
C LYS A 34 -8.31 -12.03 12.31
N VAL A 35 -9.21 -11.48 11.50
CA VAL A 35 -9.63 -10.06 11.57
C VAL A 35 -11.13 -10.03 11.32
N VAL A 36 -11.91 -9.69 12.32
CA VAL A 36 -13.36 -9.65 12.22
C VAL A 36 -13.95 -8.43 12.90
N VAL A 37 -15.03 -7.91 12.32
CA VAL A 37 -15.90 -6.92 12.94
C VAL A 37 -17.30 -7.52 13.02
N PRO A 38 -17.71 -8.10 14.15
CA PRO A 38 -19.06 -8.62 14.32
C PRO A 38 -20.10 -7.49 14.14
N ARG A 39 -21.28 -7.82 13.61
CA ARG A 39 -22.34 -6.83 13.30
C ARG A 39 -22.68 -5.91 14.50
N TRP A 40 -22.59 -6.44 15.73
CA TRP A 40 -22.92 -5.73 16.98
C TRP A 40 -21.79 -5.81 17.99
N GLY A 41 -20.55 -5.91 17.52
CA GLY A 41 -19.37 -6.06 18.37
C GLY A 41 -18.25 -5.10 17.98
N TYR A 42 -17.13 -5.27 18.65
CA TYR A 42 -15.93 -4.50 18.41
C TYR A 42 -15.01 -5.20 17.42
N PHE A 43 -14.12 -4.43 16.80
CA PHE A 43 -13.01 -4.95 16.00
C PHE A 43 -12.19 -5.95 16.85
N ASN A 44 -12.00 -7.14 16.30
CA ASN A 44 -11.21 -8.20 16.92
C ASN A 44 -10.15 -8.69 15.96
N GLN A 45 -8.91 -8.80 16.44
CA GLN A 45 -7.76 -9.20 15.63
C GLN A 45 -6.83 -10.13 16.41
N ASP A 46 -6.44 -11.25 15.82
CA ASP A 46 -5.30 -12.05 16.25
C ASP A 46 -4.01 -11.34 15.81
N GLY A 47 -3.53 -10.42 16.67
CA GLY A 47 -2.42 -9.53 16.33
C GLY A 47 -1.15 -10.27 15.92
N ASN A 48 -0.80 -11.37 16.59
CA ASN A 48 0.41 -12.14 16.27
C ASN A 48 0.32 -12.84 14.91
N ALA A 49 -0.81 -13.48 14.63
CA ALA A 49 -1.03 -14.17 13.35
C ALA A 49 -1.04 -13.18 12.18
N VAL A 50 -1.73 -12.04 12.36
CA VAL A 50 -1.88 -11.01 11.32
C VAL A 50 -0.58 -10.26 11.08
N GLN A 51 0.19 -9.88 12.12
CA GLN A 51 1.41 -9.11 11.98
C GLN A 51 2.46 -9.84 11.13
N GLY A 52 2.77 -11.09 11.47
CA GLY A 52 3.76 -11.87 10.72
C GLY A 52 3.32 -12.12 9.26
N TYR A 53 2.02 -12.31 9.04
CA TYR A 53 1.43 -12.46 7.72
C TYR A 53 1.53 -11.16 6.90
N ALA A 54 1.17 -10.02 7.51
CA ALA A 54 1.23 -8.71 6.86
C ALA A 54 2.66 -8.34 6.44
N ILE A 55 3.65 -8.50 7.35
CA ILE A 55 5.07 -8.24 7.01
C ILE A 55 5.49 -9.07 5.81
N ARG A 56 5.21 -10.39 5.83
CA ARG A 56 5.60 -11.28 4.73
C ARG A 56 4.94 -10.87 3.42
N LYS A 57 3.60 -10.69 3.41
CA LYS A 57 2.85 -10.37 2.19
C LYS A 57 3.22 -9.00 1.63
N THR A 58 3.44 -8.00 2.48
CA THR A 58 3.93 -6.70 2.05
C THR A 58 5.34 -6.79 1.48
N THR A 59 6.25 -7.53 2.13
CA THR A 59 7.62 -7.72 1.62
C THR A 59 7.64 -8.46 0.29
N ASP A 60 6.90 -9.56 0.18
CA ASP A 60 6.83 -10.37 -1.05
C ASP A 60 6.22 -9.53 -2.19
N GLY A 61 5.16 -8.77 -1.88
CA GLY A 61 4.52 -7.88 -2.83
C GLY A 61 5.43 -6.78 -3.35
N LEU A 62 6.18 -6.14 -2.48
CA LEU A 62 7.18 -5.15 -2.89
C LEU A 62 8.23 -5.77 -3.82
N ARG A 63 8.74 -6.95 -3.48
CA ARG A 63 9.71 -7.64 -4.33
C ARG A 63 9.16 -8.00 -5.71
N ASN A 64 7.90 -8.44 -5.77
CA ASN A 64 7.22 -8.74 -7.02
C ASN A 64 7.09 -7.47 -7.88
N ILE A 65 6.64 -6.36 -7.29
CA ILE A 65 6.53 -5.07 -8.00
C ILE A 65 7.90 -4.59 -8.50
N LEU A 66 8.93 -4.64 -7.65
CA LEU A 66 10.28 -4.23 -8.02
C LEU A 66 10.85 -5.07 -9.17
N ALA A 67 10.47 -6.34 -9.24
CA ALA A 67 10.87 -7.23 -10.34
C ALA A 67 10.23 -6.85 -11.69
N LEU A 68 9.13 -6.08 -11.71
CA LEU A 68 8.51 -5.56 -12.94
C LEU A 68 9.27 -4.36 -13.52
N ILE A 69 10.09 -3.70 -12.72
CA ILE A 69 10.82 -2.47 -13.06
C ILE A 69 12.32 -2.61 -12.72
N PRO A 70 13.01 -3.65 -13.24
CA PRO A 70 14.39 -3.99 -12.83
C PRO A 70 15.42 -2.91 -13.13
N ASP A 71 15.15 -2.09 -14.15
CA ASP A 71 16.05 -1.01 -14.60
C ASP A 71 15.69 0.36 -14.02
N ALA A 72 14.67 0.43 -13.14
CA ALA A 72 14.26 1.69 -12.54
C ALA A 72 15.31 2.17 -11.52
N ASP A 73 15.56 3.48 -11.51
CA ASP A 73 16.39 4.10 -10.48
C ASP A 73 15.73 3.93 -9.10
N PRO A 74 16.39 3.28 -8.13
CA PRO A 74 15.83 3.09 -6.79
C PRO A 74 15.44 4.41 -6.08
N THR A 75 16.05 5.54 -6.46
CA THR A 75 15.72 6.86 -5.93
C THR A 75 14.42 7.44 -6.49
N ARG A 76 13.81 6.74 -7.45
CA ARG A 76 12.55 7.11 -8.10
C ARG A 76 11.40 6.17 -7.75
N ILE A 77 11.62 5.26 -6.80
CA ILE A 77 10.63 4.26 -6.38
C ILE A 77 10.17 4.59 -4.97
N PHE A 78 8.89 4.90 -4.81
CA PHE A 78 8.26 5.19 -3.53
C PHE A 78 7.37 4.03 -3.09
N PHE A 79 7.29 3.81 -1.79
CA PHE A 79 6.46 2.75 -1.20
C PHE A 79 5.35 3.35 -0.32
N ILE A 80 4.13 2.87 -0.51
CA ILE A 80 2.99 3.13 0.35
C ILE A 80 2.36 1.79 0.74
N GLY A 81 2.35 1.46 2.02
CA GLY A 81 1.70 0.25 2.54
C GLY A 81 0.35 0.54 3.21
N HIS A 82 -0.30 -0.54 3.67
CA HIS A 82 -1.51 -0.42 4.48
C HIS A 82 -1.22 0.29 5.80
N GLN A 83 -1.81 1.45 6.02
CA GLN A 83 -1.56 2.35 7.15
C GLN A 83 -2.19 1.83 8.45
N ALA A 84 -1.71 0.68 8.95
CA ALA A 84 -2.22 0.06 10.19
C ALA A 84 -1.21 0.04 11.33
N ASN A 85 0.07 -0.16 11.01
CA ASN A 85 1.15 -0.28 12.00
C ASN A 85 2.48 0.12 11.37
N LEU A 86 3.10 1.19 11.86
CA LEU A 86 4.35 1.72 11.33
C LEU A 86 5.50 0.71 11.39
N GLY A 87 5.63 -0.05 12.48
CA GLY A 87 6.70 -1.04 12.62
C GLY A 87 6.59 -2.18 11.58
N VAL A 88 5.37 -2.57 11.20
CA VAL A 88 5.13 -3.53 10.11
C VAL A 88 5.61 -2.97 8.79
N LEU A 89 5.26 -1.71 8.50
CA LEU A 89 5.62 -1.03 7.26
C LEU A 89 7.14 -0.83 7.14
N GLN A 90 7.78 -0.34 8.20
CA GLN A 90 9.24 -0.16 8.25
C GLN A 90 9.97 -1.48 8.03
N THR A 91 9.56 -2.55 8.74
CA THR A 91 10.15 -3.89 8.58
C THR A 91 10.00 -4.41 7.15
N ALA A 92 8.86 -4.18 6.50
CA ALA A 92 8.65 -4.60 5.12
C ALA A 92 9.50 -3.80 4.12
N ALA A 93 9.58 -2.48 4.31
CA ALA A 93 10.41 -1.58 3.50
C ALA A 93 11.90 -1.97 3.58
N GLU A 94 12.42 -2.17 4.80
CA GLU A 94 13.81 -2.61 5.03
C GLU A 94 14.10 -3.93 4.33
N ARG A 95 13.22 -4.93 4.46
CA ARG A 95 13.38 -6.25 3.82
C ARG A 95 13.30 -6.21 2.29
N ALA A 96 12.66 -5.19 1.74
CA ALA A 96 12.58 -4.96 0.31
C ALA A 96 13.65 -3.97 -0.21
N ASN A 97 14.56 -3.52 0.67
CA ASN A 97 15.60 -2.52 0.38
C ASN A 97 15.06 -1.16 -0.09
N ILE A 98 13.89 -0.76 0.40
CA ILE A 98 13.35 0.59 0.19
C ILE A 98 14.01 1.54 1.19
N ALA A 99 14.64 2.60 0.71
CA ALA A 99 15.26 3.61 1.55
C ALA A 99 14.19 4.34 2.41
N PRO A 100 14.49 4.74 3.66
CA PRO A 100 13.53 5.43 4.53
C PRO A 100 12.91 6.69 3.90
N ALA A 101 13.67 7.45 3.12
CA ALA A 101 13.19 8.65 2.42
C ALA A 101 12.14 8.34 1.31
N HIS A 102 12.05 7.10 0.88
CA HIS A 102 11.14 6.65 -0.17
C HIS A 102 9.97 5.81 0.38
N HIS A 103 9.88 5.66 1.69
CA HIS A 103 8.77 5.03 2.36
C HIS A 103 7.81 6.11 2.88
N TRP A 104 6.69 6.32 2.19
CA TRP A 104 5.67 7.30 2.54
C TRP A 104 4.61 6.69 3.44
N PHE A 105 4.30 7.37 4.53
CA PHE A 105 3.30 6.94 5.51
C PHE A 105 2.74 8.14 6.27
N ASN A 106 1.59 7.95 6.90
CA ASN A 106 0.94 8.92 7.78
C ASN A 106 0.21 8.26 8.97
N VAL A 107 0.45 6.96 9.15
CA VAL A 107 -0.17 6.17 10.24
C VAL A 107 0.24 6.67 11.63
N ASP A 108 1.39 7.29 11.77
CA ASP A 108 1.90 7.93 12.99
C ASP A 108 1.10 9.17 13.38
N GLN A 109 0.48 9.84 12.41
CA GLN A 109 -0.32 11.04 12.61
C GLN A 109 -1.81 10.74 12.73
N TYR A 110 -2.34 9.85 11.90
CA TYR A 110 -3.79 9.62 11.77
C TYR A 110 -4.22 8.24 12.29
N GLY A 111 -3.28 7.37 12.64
CA GLY A 111 -3.57 6.00 13.03
C GLY A 111 -4.08 5.15 11.87
N ASN A 112 -4.69 4.00 12.20
CA ASN A 112 -5.32 3.15 11.20
C ASN A 112 -6.70 3.71 10.83
N VAL A 113 -6.82 4.23 9.63
CA VAL A 113 -8.05 4.78 9.04
C VAL A 113 -8.67 3.82 7.99
N GLY A 114 -8.35 2.54 8.10
CA GLY A 114 -8.90 1.50 7.21
C GLY A 114 -8.47 1.64 5.76
N CYS A 115 -9.42 1.50 4.84
CA CYS A 115 -9.15 1.54 3.39
C CYS A 115 -8.73 2.93 2.88
N ALA A 116 -9.01 4.00 3.61
CA ALA A 116 -8.62 5.35 3.24
C ALA A 116 -7.12 5.65 3.51
N GLY A 117 -6.42 4.80 4.27
CA GLY A 117 -5.03 5.07 4.70
C GLY A 117 -4.06 5.23 3.54
N ALA A 118 -3.88 4.23 2.71
CA ALA A 118 -2.94 4.31 1.59
C ALA A 118 -3.32 5.37 0.54
N PRO A 119 -4.60 5.52 0.14
CA PRO A 119 -5.01 6.62 -0.74
C PRO A 119 -4.76 8.01 -0.14
N SER A 120 -4.88 8.18 1.19
CA SER A 120 -4.58 9.47 1.83
C SER A 120 -3.11 9.84 1.75
N VAL A 121 -2.21 8.85 1.95
CA VAL A 121 -0.76 9.06 1.76
C VAL A 121 -0.46 9.43 0.31
N LEU A 122 -1.03 8.68 -0.65
CA LEU A 122 -0.83 8.98 -2.07
C LEU A 122 -1.33 10.39 -2.42
N SER A 123 -2.48 10.82 -1.88
CA SER A 123 -3.02 12.16 -2.07
C SER A 123 -2.11 13.25 -1.52
N GLN A 124 -1.49 13.04 -0.36
CA GLN A 124 -0.55 13.98 0.24
C GLN A 124 0.70 14.23 -0.60
N HIS A 125 1.15 13.22 -1.35
CA HIS A 125 2.36 13.26 -2.19
C HIS A 125 2.06 13.38 -3.69
N TRP A 126 0.77 13.55 -4.07
CA TRP A 126 0.35 13.50 -5.47
C TRP A 126 1.06 14.50 -6.37
N ASP A 127 1.28 15.71 -5.88
CA ASP A 127 1.91 16.80 -6.63
C ASP A 127 3.45 16.77 -6.58
N GLU A 128 4.03 15.90 -5.75
CA GLU A 128 5.48 15.67 -5.69
C GLU A 128 5.95 14.71 -6.80
N LEU A 129 5.05 13.86 -7.29
CA LEU A 129 5.35 12.84 -8.30
C LEU A 129 5.75 13.46 -9.64
N ARG A 130 6.86 12.97 -10.21
CA ARG A 130 7.45 13.44 -11.46
C ARG A 130 7.52 12.32 -12.50
N PRO A 131 7.56 12.65 -13.80
CA PRO A 131 7.79 11.65 -14.85
C PRO A 131 9.01 10.77 -14.54
N GLY A 132 8.84 9.45 -14.67
CA GLY A 132 9.82 8.44 -14.31
C GLY A 132 9.79 7.98 -12.84
N ASP A 133 8.89 8.51 -12.01
CA ASP A 133 8.62 7.98 -10.68
C ASP A 133 7.71 6.75 -10.75
N TYR A 134 7.85 5.92 -9.72
CA TYR A 134 7.01 4.75 -9.48
C TYR A 134 6.51 4.76 -8.05
N VAL A 135 5.25 4.40 -7.84
CA VAL A 135 4.73 4.16 -6.49
C VAL A 135 4.29 2.72 -6.37
N ALA A 136 4.99 1.97 -5.54
CA ALA A 136 4.64 0.61 -5.16
C ALA A 136 3.64 0.65 -4.00
N LEU A 137 2.42 0.16 -4.21
CA LEU A 137 1.41 0.05 -3.16
C LEU A 137 1.25 -1.41 -2.75
N SER A 138 1.26 -1.68 -1.43
CA SER A 138 0.99 -3.02 -0.90
C SER A 138 0.05 -2.93 0.28
N ILE A 139 -1.15 -3.44 0.10
CA ILE A 139 -2.28 -3.33 1.02
C ILE A 139 -2.64 -4.72 1.54
N VAL A 140 -2.85 -4.84 2.84
CA VAL A 140 -3.35 -6.07 3.49
C VAL A 140 -4.63 -5.74 4.23
N GLY A 141 -5.61 -6.61 4.14
CA GLY A 141 -6.92 -6.42 4.77
C GLY A 141 -7.49 -7.71 5.38
N ALA A 142 -8.68 -7.56 5.95
CA ALA A 142 -9.44 -8.69 6.46
C ALA A 142 -9.74 -9.72 5.35
N GLY A 143 -9.88 -10.98 5.76
CA GLY A 143 -10.16 -12.04 4.81
C GLY A 143 -9.26 -13.27 4.93
N LEU A 144 -7.92 -13.24 5.17
CA LEU A 144 -7.01 -12.14 4.86
C LEU A 144 -6.90 -11.97 3.36
N THR A 145 -6.91 -10.74 2.91
CA THR A 145 -6.67 -10.36 1.52
C THR A 145 -5.43 -9.48 1.43
N TRP A 146 -4.79 -9.47 0.26
CA TRP A 146 -3.73 -8.52 -0.04
C TRP A 146 -3.81 -8.09 -1.50
N THR A 147 -3.39 -6.86 -1.73
CA THR A 147 -3.33 -6.25 -3.05
C THR A 147 -1.98 -5.59 -3.22
N GLN A 148 -1.44 -5.70 -4.42
CA GLN A 148 -0.22 -5.05 -4.85
C GLN A 148 -0.52 -4.28 -6.12
N MET A 149 -0.07 -3.03 -6.19
CA MET A 149 -0.30 -2.18 -7.35
C MET A 149 0.96 -1.37 -7.66
N LEU A 150 1.23 -1.18 -8.93
CA LEU A 150 2.26 -0.27 -9.43
C LEU A 150 1.61 0.93 -10.10
N LEU A 151 1.83 2.12 -9.56
CA LEU A 151 1.51 3.37 -10.20
C LEU A 151 2.77 3.89 -10.89
N THR A 152 2.68 4.11 -12.20
CA THR A 152 3.76 4.65 -13.02
C THR A 152 3.43 6.08 -13.44
N ILE A 153 4.42 6.96 -13.34
CA ILE A 153 4.32 8.34 -13.80
C ILE A 153 5.07 8.47 -15.13
N ALA A 154 4.32 8.52 -16.22
CA ALA A 154 4.89 8.62 -17.56
C ALA A 154 5.36 10.04 -17.87
N ALA A 155 6.24 10.18 -18.87
CA ALA A 155 6.54 11.48 -19.46
C ALA A 155 5.25 12.08 -20.06
N GLU A 156 5.13 13.39 -20.00
CA GLU A 156 4.07 14.08 -20.74
C GLU A 156 4.33 13.88 -22.23
N GLY A 157 3.34 13.31 -22.94
CA GLY A 157 3.38 13.08 -24.37
C GLY A 157 3.13 14.35 -25.16
#